data_b262f70b14ddcf035ed10d55008ea6e7
#
_entry.id   b262f70b14ddcf035ed10d55008ea6e7
#
_cell.length_a   1.000
_cell.length_b   1.000
_cell.length_c   1.000
_cell.angle_alpha   90.00
_cell.angle_beta   90.00
_cell.angle_gamma   90.00
#
_symmetry.space_group_name_H-M   'P 1'
#
loop_
_entity.id
_entity.type
_entity.pdbx_description
1 polymer ?
#
loop_
_entity_poly.entity_id
_entity_poly.type
_entity_poly.pdbx_seq_one_letter_code
_entity_poly.pdbx_strand_id
1 'polypeptide(L)'
;MADLDVFGPRSLYQFCCMAILPQGRQALAAYFQDTVSADQIRQRQKTVEALIQAPDFMLEDWTCTHALSPQTAAALAYAKLVELVQPVSLPIPAWFIRWMPAVTLTLLGLSLLRWISPLCFILIFFVQSALALFSLGYVHQRLQAVAKVRQGLQNSLTRCQKLDASPLSSPLIDSLKVQLRQPNGLLKGVKQLDHLLSRLSLQANPFLYLPAQLFLLWDLQCVQTWNHWQAQAGQTWIVIMNQLGELEALEALAMMALTHPETCLPQFHETPAPVLTFTHLTHPLLNPDQAVGNDFTLDHSLTLVTGSNMSGKTTFMRTVGLNQILAAAGGPVCAQSMTTCGFTVLTSMRIRDDVNEGISTFYGELLRIRKIMDAIRQETPMLVLIDEIFKGTNSLDRIDGSAQVLKHLNHPWVRAMITTHDFELCELKEQAGLSLVNVHFEEHYQDQKIFFDYKLKPGRCTQRNAKYLMKMIGITD
;
A
#
# COMPACT_ATOMS: atom_id res chain seq x y z
N MET A 1 6.45 6.80 -11.54
CA MET A 1 5.66 7.02 -10.29
C MET A 1 5.74 8.46 -9.79
N ALA A 2 6.91 9.12 -9.77
CA ALA A 2 7.00 10.53 -9.38
C ALA A 2 6.25 11.49 -10.32
N ASP A 3 6.22 11.19 -11.61
CA ASP A 3 5.55 12.04 -12.62
C ASP A 3 4.02 12.06 -12.47
N LEU A 4 3.43 11.00 -11.93
CA LEU A 4 2.00 10.85 -11.69
C LEU A 4 1.58 11.24 -10.27
N ASP A 5 2.50 11.74 -9.44
CA ASP A 5 2.22 12.03 -8.03
C ASP A 5 1.63 10.83 -7.26
N VAL A 6 2.16 9.59 -7.53
CA VAL A 6 1.72 8.39 -6.83
C VAL A 6 2.20 8.38 -5.38
N PHE A 7 3.42 8.84 -5.13
CA PHE A 7 4.02 8.96 -3.81
C PHE A 7 4.53 10.38 -3.54
N GLY A 8 4.61 10.75 -2.28
CA GLY A 8 5.05 12.06 -1.82
C GLY A 8 3.90 12.93 -1.29
N PRO A 9 4.12 14.23 -1.11
CA PRO A 9 3.09 15.16 -0.66
C PRO A 9 1.96 15.31 -1.69
N ARG A 10 0.70 15.30 -1.25
CA ARG A 10 -0.51 15.39 -2.09
C ARG A 10 -0.58 14.30 -3.16
N SER A 11 -0.09 13.10 -2.85
CA SER A 11 -0.04 11.96 -3.75
C SER A 11 -1.26 11.06 -3.63
N LEU A 12 -1.43 10.15 -4.62
CA LEU A 12 -2.45 9.11 -4.57
C LEU A 12 -2.30 8.24 -3.31
N TYR A 13 -1.07 7.85 -2.97
CA TYR A 13 -0.80 7.08 -1.77
C TYR A 13 -1.24 7.81 -0.50
N GLN A 14 -0.88 9.10 -0.35
CA GLN A 14 -1.28 9.89 0.81
C GLN A 14 -2.80 10.05 0.89
N PHE A 15 -3.45 10.19 -0.25
CA PHE A 15 -4.89 10.32 -0.35
C PHE A 15 -5.63 9.04 0.04
N CYS A 16 -5.17 7.87 -0.43
CA CYS A 16 -5.80 6.58 -0.16
C CYS A 16 -5.39 5.99 1.20
N CYS A 17 -4.18 6.28 1.71
CA CYS A 17 -3.61 5.54 2.83
C CYS A 17 -4.30 5.85 4.17
N MET A 18 -5.22 4.99 4.55
CA MET A 18 -5.85 4.97 5.87
C MET A 18 -5.26 3.88 6.79
N ALA A 19 -4.36 3.04 6.27
CA ALA A 19 -3.74 1.96 7.02
C ALA A 19 -2.89 2.48 8.19
N ILE A 20 -3.04 1.87 9.35
CA ILE A 20 -2.29 2.17 10.57
C ILE A 20 -1.16 1.19 10.78
N LEU A 21 -1.40 -0.09 10.52
CA LEU A 21 -0.36 -1.11 10.60
C LEU A 21 0.74 -0.84 9.55
N PRO A 22 2.02 -0.95 9.94
CA PRO A 22 3.11 -0.82 8.98
C PRO A 22 3.00 -1.78 7.79
N GLN A 23 2.50 -3.00 8.01
CA GLN A 23 2.23 -3.99 6.98
C GLN A 23 1.18 -3.51 5.98
N GLY A 24 0.11 -2.86 6.45
CA GLY A 24 -0.94 -2.31 5.59
C GLY A 24 -0.42 -1.17 4.73
N ARG A 25 0.39 -0.28 5.29
CA ARG A 25 1.06 0.78 4.56
C ARG A 25 2.01 0.25 3.48
N GLN A 26 2.77 -0.80 3.82
CA GLN A 26 3.67 -1.46 2.87
C GLN A 26 2.90 -2.18 1.77
N ALA A 27 1.82 -2.89 2.11
CA ALA A 27 0.97 -3.58 1.16
C ALA A 27 0.33 -2.60 0.16
N LEU A 28 -0.23 -1.48 0.64
CA LEU A 28 -0.81 -0.45 -0.23
C LEU A 28 0.25 0.17 -1.15
N ALA A 29 1.46 0.44 -0.63
CA ALA A 29 2.55 0.96 -1.45
C ALA A 29 2.98 -0.04 -2.53
N ALA A 30 3.08 -1.33 -2.19
CA ALA A 30 3.38 -2.40 -3.14
C ALA A 30 2.28 -2.53 -4.21
N TYR A 31 1.00 -2.40 -3.84
CA TYR A 31 -0.11 -2.45 -4.80
C TYR A 31 -0.05 -1.35 -5.86
N PHE A 32 0.50 -0.19 -5.53
CA PHE A 32 0.71 0.92 -6.49
C PHE A 32 2.01 0.81 -7.30
N GLN A 33 2.95 -0.05 -6.90
CA GLN A 33 4.25 -0.19 -7.56
C GLN A 33 4.38 -1.45 -8.40
N ASP A 34 3.81 -2.54 -7.92
CA ASP A 34 4.06 -3.86 -8.48
C ASP A 34 3.09 -4.18 -9.63
N THR A 35 3.64 -4.71 -10.69
CA THR A 35 2.85 -5.32 -11.75
C THR A 35 2.53 -6.76 -11.34
N VAL A 36 1.25 -7.06 -11.21
CA VAL A 36 0.76 -8.38 -10.80
C VAL A 36 -0.13 -9.00 -11.89
N SER A 37 -0.39 -10.30 -11.80
CA SER A 37 -1.25 -11.00 -12.75
C SER A 37 -2.72 -10.54 -12.64
N ALA A 38 -3.47 -10.66 -13.73
CA ALA A 38 -4.90 -10.33 -13.74
C ALA A 38 -5.69 -11.14 -12.69
N ASP A 39 -5.30 -12.37 -12.39
CA ASP A 39 -5.94 -13.18 -11.36
C ASP A 39 -5.74 -12.61 -9.96
N GLN A 40 -4.55 -12.12 -9.65
CA GLN A 40 -4.28 -11.45 -8.38
C GLN A 40 -5.11 -10.16 -8.25
N ILE A 41 -5.22 -9.38 -9.34
CA ILE A 41 -6.05 -8.18 -9.36
C ILE A 41 -7.52 -8.56 -9.11
N ARG A 42 -8.04 -9.57 -9.79
CA ARG A 42 -9.43 -10.05 -9.60
C ARG A 42 -9.68 -10.53 -8.17
N GLN A 43 -8.69 -11.20 -7.53
CA GLN A 43 -8.81 -11.61 -6.12
C GLN A 43 -8.90 -10.41 -5.18
N ARG A 44 -8.08 -9.37 -5.41
CA ARG A 44 -8.16 -8.10 -4.68
C ARG A 44 -9.51 -7.43 -4.88
N GLN A 45 -9.98 -7.32 -6.14
CA GLN A 45 -11.28 -6.73 -6.46
C GLN A 45 -12.44 -7.43 -5.75
N LYS A 46 -12.48 -8.76 -5.70
CA LYS A 46 -13.49 -9.50 -4.93
C LYS A 46 -13.52 -9.13 -3.47
N THR A 47 -12.34 -8.89 -2.87
CA THR A 47 -12.26 -8.47 -1.47
C THR A 47 -12.71 -7.01 -1.31
N VAL A 48 -12.28 -6.12 -2.19
CA VAL A 48 -12.72 -4.71 -2.21
C VAL A 48 -14.24 -4.62 -2.39
N GLU A 49 -14.82 -5.38 -3.31
CA GLU A 49 -16.27 -5.44 -3.56
C GLU A 49 -17.05 -5.90 -2.30
N ALA A 50 -16.57 -6.96 -1.65
CA ALA A 50 -17.18 -7.45 -0.41
C ALA A 50 -17.11 -6.40 0.71
N LEU A 51 -16.02 -5.64 0.79
CA LEU A 51 -15.85 -4.56 1.77
C LEU A 51 -16.76 -3.36 1.47
N ILE A 52 -16.90 -2.96 0.22
CA ILE A 52 -17.82 -1.87 -0.21
C ILE A 52 -19.26 -2.20 0.20
N GLN A 53 -19.66 -3.47 0.12
CA GLN A 53 -21.00 -3.92 0.52
C GLN A 53 -21.21 -4.00 2.04
N ALA A 54 -20.12 -3.85 2.84
CA ALA A 54 -20.17 -3.95 4.30
C ALA A 54 -19.48 -2.74 4.98
N PRO A 55 -20.00 -1.52 4.79
CA PRO A 55 -19.38 -0.30 5.34
C PRO A 55 -19.34 -0.31 6.87
N ASP A 56 -20.33 -0.89 7.54
CA ASP A 56 -20.37 -0.99 9.00
C ASP A 56 -19.22 -1.84 9.52
N PHE A 57 -18.90 -2.96 8.87
CA PHE A 57 -17.74 -3.78 9.21
C PHE A 57 -16.43 -2.99 9.07
N MET A 58 -16.25 -2.29 7.95
CA MET A 58 -15.06 -1.46 7.72
C MET A 58 -14.90 -0.38 8.79
N LEU A 59 -16.00 0.30 9.18
CA LEU A 59 -15.97 1.33 10.22
C LEU A 59 -15.60 0.73 11.59
N GLU A 60 -16.13 -0.44 11.92
CA GLU A 60 -15.79 -1.14 13.16
C GLU A 60 -14.33 -1.62 13.19
N ASP A 61 -13.81 -2.16 12.07
CA ASP A 61 -12.43 -2.60 11.98
C ASP A 61 -11.47 -1.40 12.05
N TRP A 62 -11.81 -0.32 11.36
CA TRP A 62 -11.08 0.94 11.40
C TRP A 62 -11.01 1.53 12.82
N THR A 63 -12.13 1.51 13.59
CA THR A 63 -12.11 1.99 14.98
C THR A 63 -11.21 1.15 15.88
N CYS A 64 -11.16 -0.16 15.68
CA CYS A 64 -10.25 -1.05 16.40
C CYS A 64 -8.77 -0.71 16.13
N THR A 65 -8.42 -0.42 14.89
CA THR A 65 -7.05 -0.04 14.50
C THR A 65 -6.67 1.36 14.94
N HIS A 66 -7.56 2.33 14.84
CA HIS A 66 -7.31 3.72 15.24
C HIS A 66 -7.23 3.92 16.75
N ALA A 67 -7.70 2.95 17.55
CA ALA A 67 -7.45 2.93 18.98
C ALA A 67 -5.97 2.65 19.34
N LEU A 68 -5.13 2.27 18.37
CA LEU A 68 -3.70 2.07 18.57
C LEU A 68 -2.94 3.40 18.55
N SER A 69 -2.05 3.59 19.52
CA SER A 69 -1.09 4.70 19.44
C SER A 69 -0.09 4.46 18.28
N PRO A 70 0.45 5.52 17.66
CA PRO A 70 1.47 5.38 16.61
C PRO A 70 2.69 4.57 17.06
N GLN A 71 3.06 4.66 18.34
CA GLN A 71 4.18 3.90 18.93
C GLN A 71 3.85 2.40 18.99
N THR A 72 2.63 2.05 19.39
CA THR A 72 2.16 0.65 19.44
C THR A 72 2.08 0.07 18.03
N ALA A 73 1.52 0.81 17.08
CA ALA A 73 1.47 0.39 15.68
C ALA A 73 2.89 0.15 15.10
N ALA A 74 3.84 1.06 15.36
CA ALA A 74 5.23 0.90 14.94
C ALA A 74 5.95 -0.30 15.58
N ALA A 75 5.52 -0.72 16.80
CA ALA A 75 6.04 -1.90 17.47
C ALA A 75 5.53 -3.21 16.84
N LEU A 76 4.42 -3.16 16.10
CA LEU A 76 3.87 -4.29 15.33
C LEU A 76 4.48 -4.44 13.93
N ALA A 77 5.50 -3.63 13.56
CA ALA A 77 6.20 -3.79 12.29
C ALA A 77 6.78 -5.21 12.15
N TYR A 78 6.75 -5.76 10.93
CA TYR A 78 7.15 -7.13 10.62
C TYR A 78 8.50 -7.52 11.24
N ALA A 79 9.55 -6.71 11.05
CA ALA A 79 10.87 -7.00 11.59
C ALA A 79 10.87 -7.12 13.13
N LYS A 80 10.11 -6.26 13.82
CA LYS A 80 9.97 -6.29 15.27
C LYS A 80 9.12 -7.47 15.75
N LEU A 81 8.10 -7.86 14.98
CA LEU A 81 7.30 -9.06 15.27
C LEU A 81 8.14 -10.33 15.12
N VAL A 82 8.97 -10.42 14.08
CA VAL A 82 9.89 -11.56 13.90
C VAL A 82 10.88 -11.64 15.05
N GLU A 83 11.44 -10.51 15.49
CA GLU A 83 12.33 -10.46 16.65
C GLU A 83 11.61 -10.82 17.94
N LEU A 84 10.39 -10.32 18.13
CA LEU A 84 9.56 -10.58 19.31
C LEU A 84 9.21 -12.07 19.42
N VAL A 85 8.90 -12.72 18.31
CA VAL A 85 8.50 -14.13 18.23
C VAL A 85 9.71 -15.10 18.32
N GLN A 86 10.95 -14.61 18.39
CA GLN A 86 12.11 -15.49 18.65
C GLN A 86 12.07 -16.09 20.08
N PRO A 87 12.42 -17.37 20.25
CA PRO A 87 12.45 -17.98 21.56
C PRO A 87 13.51 -17.31 22.45
N VAL A 88 13.15 -17.13 23.70
CA VAL A 88 14.09 -16.61 24.71
C VAL A 88 14.89 -17.81 25.26
N SER A 89 16.20 -17.85 25.01
CA SER A 89 17.06 -18.87 25.59
C SER A 89 17.13 -18.68 27.11
N LEU A 90 16.79 -19.72 27.86
CA LEU A 90 16.92 -19.72 29.30
C LEU A 90 18.15 -20.56 29.68
N PRO A 91 19.05 -20.05 30.54
CA PRO A 91 20.23 -20.78 31.00
C PRO A 91 19.87 -21.89 31.99
N ILE A 92 18.60 -22.01 32.33
CA ILE A 92 18.07 -22.94 33.33
C ILE A 92 17.09 -23.90 32.67
N PRO A 93 17.19 -25.21 32.91
CA PRO A 93 16.29 -26.20 32.31
C PRO A 93 14.83 -25.99 32.77
N ALA A 94 13.90 -26.23 31.85
CA ALA A 94 12.47 -25.98 32.07
C ALA A 94 11.88 -26.74 33.26
N TRP A 95 12.34 -28.02 33.48
CA TRP A 95 11.87 -28.79 34.61
C TRP A 95 12.25 -28.18 35.97
N PHE A 96 13.43 -27.56 36.06
CA PHE A 96 13.90 -26.90 37.28
C PHE A 96 13.03 -25.70 37.63
N ILE A 97 12.73 -24.84 36.65
CA ILE A 97 11.86 -23.67 36.84
C ILE A 97 10.46 -24.10 37.30
N ARG A 98 9.97 -25.22 36.81
CA ARG A 98 8.63 -25.73 37.12
C ARG A 98 8.54 -26.33 38.55
N TRP A 99 9.56 -27.10 38.97
CA TRP A 99 9.49 -27.82 40.22
C TRP A 99 10.09 -27.08 41.42
N MET A 100 11.03 -26.18 41.21
CA MET A 100 11.70 -25.42 42.26
C MET A 100 10.72 -24.64 43.19
N PRO A 101 9.69 -23.94 42.70
CA PRO A 101 8.68 -23.30 43.54
C PRO A 101 7.95 -24.30 44.46
N ALA A 102 7.57 -25.46 43.91
CA ALA A 102 6.89 -26.51 44.69
C ALA A 102 7.78 -27.05 45.81
N VAL A 103 9.05 -27.28 45.52
CA VAL A 103 10.04 -27.71 46.52
C VAL A 103 10.17 -26.66 47.65
N THR A 104 10.33 -25.41 47.30
CA THR A 104 10.48 -24.30 48.25
C THR A 104 9.24 -24.18 49.17
N LEU A 105 8.04 -24.23 48.57
CA LEU A 105 6.79 -24.14 49.33
C LEU A 105 6.56 -25.34 50.23
N THR A 106 6.92 -26.53 49.74
CA THR A 106 6.86 -27.79 50.54
C THR A 106 7.80 -27.71 51.75
N LEU A 107 9.05 -27.28 51.52
CA LEU A 107 10.03 -27.11 52.64
C LEU A 107 9.60 -26.04 53.63
N LEU A 108 8.97 -24.96 53.16
CA LEU A 108 8.37 -23.94 54.04
C LEU A 108 7.29 -24.57 54.91
N GLY A 109 6.35 -25.34 54.35
CA GLY A 109 5.28 -26.01 55.09
C GLY A 109 5.81 -27.03 56.10
N LEU A 110 6.79 -27.85 55.71
CA LEU A 110 7.42 -28.82 56.63
C LEU A 110 8.23 -28.13 57.72
N SER A 111 8.86 -27.01 57.47
CA SER A 111 9.56 -26.19 58.47
C SER A 111 8.60 -25.56 59.47
N LEU A 112 7.45 -25.03 59.02
CA LEU A 112 6.40 -24.49 59.88
C LEU A 112 5.78 -25.54 60.79
N LEU A 113 5.64 -26.78 60.30
CA LEU A 113 5.20 -27.93 61.06
C LEU A 113 6.29 -28.52 61.99
N ARG A 114 7.51 -27.94 61.98
CA ARG A 114 8.69 -28.36 62.77
C ARG A 114 9.17 -29.78 62.44
N TRP A 115 8.84 -30.31 61.25
CA TRP A 115 9.29 -31.64 60.84
C TRP A 115 10.73 -31.62 60.27
N ILE A 116 11.18 -30.45 59.81
CA ILE A 116 12.55 -30.24 59.31
C ILE A 116 13.16 -28.97 59.89
N SER A 117 14.48 -28.85 59.86
CA SER A 117 15.20 -27.66 60.28
C SER A 117 14.87 -26.49 59.33
N PRO A 118 14.58 -25.27 59.84
CA PRO A 118 14.37 -24.06 59.04
C PRO A 118 15.54 -23.72 58.11
N LEU A 119 16.76 -24.20 58.41
CA LEU A 119 17.95 -23.98 57.60
C LEU A 119 17.79 -24.61 56.18
N CYS A 120 17.08 -25.75 56.04
CA CYS A 120 16.82 -26.34 54.75
C CYS A 120 15.99 -25.47 53.85
N PHE A 121 14.92 -24.87 54.38
CA PHE A 121 14.11 -23.88 53.67
C PHE A 121 14.93 -22.66 53.30
N ILE A 122 15.65 -22.05 54.27
CA ILE A 122 16.44 -20.83 54.06
C ILE A 122 17.47 -21.04 52.94
N LEU A 123 18.19 -22.14 52.88
CA LEU A 123 19.16 -22.44 51.85
C LEU A 123 18.52 -22.50 50.45
N ILE A 124 17.44 -23.25 50.31
CA ILE A 124 16.75 -23.40 49.01
C ILE A 124 16.11 -22.10 48.59
N PHE A 125 15.50 -21.37 49.54
CA PHE A 125 14.92 -20.03 49.27
C PHE A 125 15.98 -19.02 48.85
N PHE A 126 17.18 -19.05 49.44
CA PHE A 126 18.30 -18.20 49.04
C PHE A 126 18.73 -18.48 47.59
N VAL A 127 18.89 -19.75 47.23
CA VAL A 127 19.20 -20.17 45.84
C VAL A 127 18.12 -19.71 44.92
N GLN A 128 16.86 -19.95 45.23
CA GLN A 128 15.71 -19.49 44.41
C GLN A 128 15.67 -18.00 44.25
N SER A 129 15.89 -17.26 45.36
CA SER A 129 15.92 -15.77 45.31
C SER A 129 17.09 -15.26 44.47
N ALA A 130 18.26 -15.86 44.55
CA ALA A 130 19.40 -15.49 43.70
C ALA A 130 19.09 -15.73 42.22
N LEU A 131 18.44 -16.85 41.87
CA LEU A 131 17.98 -17.13 40.51
C LEU A 131 16.90 -16.11 40.05
N ALA A 132 15.95 -15.78 40.92
CA ALA A 132 14.92 -14.78 40.66
C ALA A 132 15.53 -13.38 40.35
N LEU A 133 16.52 -12.97 41.15
CA LEU A 133 17.21 -11.69 40.95
C LEU A 133 18.09 -11.69 39.70
N PHE A 134 18.81 -12.78 39.43
CA PHE A 134 19.61 -12.91 38.22
C PHE A 134 18.76 -12.85 36.97
N SER A 135 17.57 -13.45 36.97
CA SER A 135 16.65 -13.43 35.83
C SER A 135 16.04 -12.07 35.56
N LEU A 136 15.93 -11.16 36.56
CA LEU A 136 15.31 -9.84 36.40
C LEU A 136 15.97 -9.03 35.27
N GLY A 137 17.28 -8.96 35.16
CA GLY A 137 17.97 -8.18 34.15
C GLY A 137 17.77 -8.70 32.72
N TYR A 138 17.85 -10.02 32.56
CA TYR A 138 17.79 -10.68 31.24
C TYR A 138 16.35 -10.83 30.72
N VAL A 139 15.44 -11.23 31.57
CA VAL A 139 14.04 -11.52 31.21
C VAL A 139 13.20 -10.22 31.14
N HIS A 140 13.48 -9.27 32.01
CA HIS A 140 12.70 -8.05 32.13
C HIS A 140 12.64 -7.24 30.81
N GLN A 141 13.77 -7.09 30.10
CA GLN A 141 13.79 -6.38 28.81
C GLN A 141 12.90 -7.04 27.75
N ARG A 142 12.91 -8.38 27.68
CA ARG A 142 12.08 -9.14 26.73
C ARG A 142 10.60 -9.07 27.08
N LEU A 143 10.27 -9.23 28.35
CA LEU A 143 8.88 -9.11 28.81
C LEU A 143 8.34 -7.70 28.67
N GLN A 144 9.15 -6.66 28.85
CA GLN A 144 8.76 -5.29 28.56
C GLN A 144 8.49 -5.05 27.07
N ALA A 145 9.26 -5.67 26.16
CA ALA A 145 8.99 -5.59 24.74
C ALA A 145 7.62 -6.19 24.41
N VAL A 146 7.28 -7.35 24.97
CA VAL A 146 5.95 -7.98 24.83
C VAL A 146 4.85 -7.10 25.45
N ALA A 147 5.09 -6.50 26.61
CA ALA A 147 4.13 -5.62 27.27
C ALA A 147 3.82 -4.37 26.44
N LYS A 148 4.82 -3.79 25.74
CA LYS A 148 4.63 -2.63 24.85
C LYS A 148 3.71 -2.92 23.68
N VAL A 149 3.71 -4.15 23.15
CA VAL A 149 2.83 -4.55 22.04
C VAL A 149 1.50 -5.17 22.50
N ARG A 150 1.31 -5.32 23.81
CA ARG A 150 0.12 -5.96 24.41
C ARG A 150 -1.19 -5.43 23.82
N GLN A 151 -1.38 -4.11 23.85
CA GLN A 151 -2.61 -3.48 23.35
C GLN A 151 -2.79 -3.75 21.85
N GLY A 152 -1.71 -3.67 21.08
CA GLY A 152 -1.75 -3.96 19.64
C GLY A 152 -2.12 -5.42 19.35
N LEU A 153 -1.57 -6.34 20.12
CA LEU A 153 -1.92 -7.76 20.03
C LEU A 153 -3.39 -8.01 20.39
N GLN A 154 -3.88 -7.43 21.48
CA GLN A 154 -5.29 -7.55 21.90
C GLN A 154 -6.24 -6.99 20.84
N ASN A 155 -5.94 -5.82 20.26
CA ASN A 155 -6.76 -5.23 19.21
C ASN A 155 -6.78 -6.10 17.95
N SER A 156 -5.62 -6.64 17.54
CA SER A 156 -5.54 -7.56 16.39
C SER A 156 -6.36 -8.83 16.64
N LEU A 157 -6.41 -9.31 17.89
CA LEU A 157 -7.28 -10.42 18.29
C LEU A 157 -8.75 -10.11 18.15
N THR A 158 -9.17 -8.93 18.62
CA THR A 158 -10.56 -8.46 18.49
C THR A 158 -10.95 -8.36 17.04
N ARG A 159 -10.06 -7.85 16.17
CA ARG A 159 -10.27 -7.82 14.72
C ARG A 159 -10.45 -9.22 14.15
N CYS A 160 -9.57 -10.16 14.49
CA CYS A 160 -9.69 -11.55 14.05
C CYS A 160 -11.02 -12.20 14.48
N GLN A 161 -11.48 -11.97 15.71
CA GLN A 161 -12.76 -12.49 16.21
C GLN A 161 -13.96 -11.87 15.48
N LYS A 162 -13.94 -10.57 15.22
CA LYS A 162 -14.98 -9.88 14.44
C LYS A 162 -15.00 -10.40 13.01
N LEU A 163 -13.83 -10.55 12.39
CA LEU A 163 -13.71 -11.08 11.03
C LEU A 163 -14.25 -12.52 10.94
N ASP A 164 -13.91 -13.37 11.91
CA ASP A 164 -14.42 -14.74 11.96
C ASP A 164 -15.93 -14.83 12.14
N ALA A 165 -16.52 -13.91 12.91
CA ALA A 165 -17.96 -13.82 13.12
C ALA A 165 -18.70 -13.14 11.95
N SER A 166 -18.01 -12.39 11.09
CA SER A 166 -18.62 -11.66 9.99
C SER A 166 -19.14 -12.60 8.88
N PRO A 167 -20.23 -12.23 8.15
CA PRO A 167 -20.68 -12.99 7.00
C PRO A 167 -19.83 -12.77 5.74
N LEU A 168 -18.84 -11.88 5.80
CA LEU A 168 -17.99 -11.53 4.66
C LEU A 168 -17.24 -12.75 4.14
N SER A 169 -17.18 -12.89 2.82
CA SER A 169 -16.44 -13.92 2.11
C SER A 169 -15.68 -13.32 0.93
N SER A 170 -14.42 -13.63 0.85
CA SER A 170 -13.53 -13.32 -0.27
C SER A 170 -12.28 -14.18 -0.16
N PRO A 171 -11.46 -14.30 -1.23
CA PRO A 171 -10.28 -15.15 -1.19
C PRO A 171 -9.33 -14.85 0.00
N LEU A 172 -9.09 -13.58 0.32
CA LEU A 172 -8.27 -13.18 1.46
C LEU A 172 -8.97 -13.47 2.79
N ILE A 173 -10.24 -13.07 2.93
CA ILE A 173 -11.03 -13.22 4.17
C ILE A 173 -11.21 -14.70 4.50
N ASP A 174 -11.52 -15.53 3.52
CA ASP A 174 -11.72 -16.97 3.70
C ASP A 174 -10.41 -17.67 4.10
N SER A 175 -9.28 -17.27 3.49
CA SER A 175 -7.95 -17.72 3.91
C SER A 175 -7.67 -17.36 5.37
N LEU A 176 -7.96 -16.13 5.79
CA LEU A 176 -7.82 -15.69 7.18
C LEU A 176 -8.71 -16.53 8.12
N LYS A 177 -10.01 -16.70 7.80
CA LYS A 177 -10.94 -17.49 8.60
C LYS A 177 -10.49 -18.95 8.75
N VAL A 178 -10.00 -19.56 7.68
CA VAL A 178 -9.46 -20.93 7.71
C VAL A 178 -8.27 -21.03 8.67
N GLN A 179 -7.34 -20.07 8.59
CA GLN A 179 -6.16 -20.05 9.48
C GLN A 179 -6.53 -19.81 10.94
N LEU A 180 -7.54 -18.96 11.21
CA LEU A 180 -8.04 -18.70 12.56
C LEU A 180 -8.66 -19.94 13.20
N ARG A 181 -9.36 -20.79 12.41
CA ARG A 181 -10.11 -21.95 12.88
C ARG A 181 -9.30 -23.25 12.95
N GLN A 182 -8.06 -23.28 12.46
CA GLN A 182 -7.21 -24.48 12.53
C GLN A 182 -7.06 -24.98 13.99
N PRO A 183 -6.88 -26.31 14.25
CA PRO A 183 -6.80 -26.90 15.59
C PRO A 183 -5.67 -26.31 16.48
N ASN A 184 -4.56 -25.90 15.84
CA ASN A 184 -3.49 -25.11 16.44
C ASN A 184 -3.62 -23.62 16.04
N GLY A 185 -4.77 -23.25 15.54
CA GLY A 185 -5.07 -21.91 15.04
C GLY A 185 -5.11 -20.89 16.15
N LEU A 186 -5.08 -19.67 15.72
CA LEU A 186 -4.91 -18.50 16.57
C LEU A 186 -5.97 -18.36 17.65
N LEU A 187 -7.22 -18.75 17.42
CA LEU A 187 -8.29 -18.61 18.42
C LEU A 187 -7.97 -19.34 19.74
N LYS A 188 -7.23 -20.45 19.67
CA LYS A 188 -6.75 -21.16 20.86
C LYS A 188 -5.46 -20.55 21.41
N GLY A 189 -4.53 -20.21 20.55
CA GLY A 189 -3.31 -19.47 20.89
C GLY A 189 -3.56 -18.09 21.47
N VAL A 190 -4.63 -17.44 21.03
CA VAL A 190 -5.14 -16.15 21.51
C VAL A 190 -5.50 -16.17 22.98
N LYS A 191 -6.30 -17.16 23.43
CA LYS A 191 -6.65 -17.31 24.85
C LYS A 191 -5.42 -17.53 25.70
N GLN A 192 -4.45 -18.29 25.18
CA GLN A 192 -3.17 -18.50 25.88
C GLN A 192 -2.36 -17.22 25.94
N LEU A 193 -2.32 -16.44 24.86
CA LEU A 193 -1.63 -15.15 24.81
C LEU A 193 -2.28 -14.12 25.74
N ASP A 194 -3.60 -14.00 25.76
CA ASP A 194 -4.31 -13.11 26.65
C ASP A 194 -4.08 -13.48 28.12
N HIS A 195 -4.09 -14.76 28.44
CA HIS A 195 -3.75 -15.25 29.77
C HIS A 195 -2.29 -14.92 30.15
N LEU A 196 -1.35 -15.06 29.21
CA LEU A 196 0.04 -14.65 29.42
C LEU A 196 0.16 -13.14 29.66
N LEU A 197 -0.50 -12.34 28.82
CA LEU A 197 -0.50 -10.88 28.93
C LEU A 197 -1.13 -10.42 30.26
N SER A 198 -2.18 -11.10 30.72
CA SER A 198 -2.77 -10.87 32.03
C SER A 198 -1.81 -11.22 33.18
N ARG A 199 -1.01 -12.27 33.07
CA ARG A 199 0.05 -12.58 34.03
C ARG A 199 1.14 -11.52 34.08
N LEU A 200 1.52 -10.96 32.93
CA LEU A 200 2.50 -9.87 32.86
C LEU A 200 2.01 -8.58 33.54
N SER A 201 0.70 -8.37 33.64
CA SER A 201 0.15 -7.20 34.34
C SER A 201 0.43 -7.19 35.85
N LEU A 202 0.78 -8.34 36.45
CA LEU A 202 1.18 -8.41 37.85
C LEU A 202 2.43 -7.57 38.15
N GLN A 203 3.30 -7.39 37.15
CA GLN A 203 4.50 -6.52 37.27
C GLN A 203 4.14 -5.06 37.60
N ALA A 204 2.93 -4.62 37.30
CA ALA A 204 2.47 -3.26 37.62
C ALA A 204 2.18 -3.06 39.11
N ASN A 205 2.05 -4.15 39.91
CA ASN A 205 1.83 -4.10 41.34
C ASN A 205 3.01 -4.71 42.10
N PRO A 206 3.96 -3.88 42.61
CA PRO A 206 5.17 -4.38 43.29
C PRO A 206 4.88 -5.26 44.53
N PHE A 207 3.78 -4.99 45.23
CA PHE A 207 3.41 -5.76 46.44
C PHE A 207 3.04 -7.20 46.15
N LEU A 208 2.46 -7.48 45.01
CA LEU A 208 2.12 -8.84 44.55
C LEU A 208 3.24 -9.45 43.72
N TYR A 209 3.92 -8.64 42.94
CA TYR A 209 4.97 -9.09 42.04
C TYR A 209 6.20 -9.63 42.76
N LEU A 210 6.72 -8.90 43.79
CA LEU A 210 7.92 -9.32 44.51
C LEU A 210 7.76 -10.68 45.19
N PRO A 211 6.68 -10.96 45.94
CA PRO A 211 6.45 -12.31 46.49
C PRO A 211 6.31 -13.37 45.40
N ALA A 212 5.57 -13.08 44.32
CA ALA A 212 5.42 -14.01 43.20
C ALA A 212 6.77 -14.30 42.53
N GLN A 213 7.62 -13.31 42.36
CA GLN A 213 8.95 -13.45 41.80
C GLN A 213 9.87 -14.32 42.66
N LEU A 214 9.89 -14.06 43.97
CA LEU A 214 10.76 -14.76 44.92
C LEU A 214 10.31 -16.20 45.19
N PHE A 215 8.99 -16.45 45.33
CA PHE A 215 8.46 -17.75 45.68
C PHE A 215 8.09 -18.63 44.45
N LEU A 216 7.73 -18.00 43.31
CA LEU A 216 7.22 -18.71 42.14
C LEU A 216 8.13 -18.63 40.92
N LEU A 217 9.24 -17.88 40.94
CA LEU A 217 10.07 -17.61 39.77
C LEU A 217 9.22 -17.05 38.61
N TRP A 218 8.36 -16.07 38.92
CA TRP A 218 7.24 -15.64 38.07
C TRP A 218 7.64 -15.31 36.63
N ASP A 219 8.69 -14.51 36.46
CA ASP A 219 9.16 -14.08 35.12
C ASP A 219 9.67 -15.27 34.31
N LEU A 220 10.37 -16.22 34.93
CA LEU A 220 10.85 -17.42 34.26
C LEU A 220 9.70 -18.31 33.81
N GLN A 221 8.62 -18.43 34.60
CA GLN A 221 7.41 -19.15 34.20
C GLN A 221 6.68 -18.43 33.06
N CYS A 222 6.63 -17.10 33.08
CA CYS A 222 6.07 -16.30 31.98
C CYS A 222 6.85 -16.54 30.69
N VAL A 223 8.20 -16.56 30.74
CA VAL A 223 9.04 -16.83 29.56
C VAL A 223 8.84 -18.25 29.04
N GLN A 224 8.71 -19.26 29.93
CA GLN A 224 8.40 -20.61 29.49
C GLN A 224 7.06 -20.69 28.74
N THR A 225 6.04 -20.02 29.29
CA THR A 225 4.72 -19.95 28.67
C THR A 225 4.80 -19.24 27.31
N TRP A 226 5.60 -18.16 27.21
CA TRP A 226 5.86 -17.44 25.98
C TRP A 226 6.54 -18.34 24.94
N ASN A 227 7.63 -19.03 25.31
CA ASN A 227 8.35 -19.92 24.41
C ASN A 227 7.46 -21.07 23.90
N HIS A 228 6.59 -21.59 24.75
CA HIS A 228 5.62 -22.62 24.35
C HIS A 228 4.59 -22.08 23.36
N TRP A 229 4.01 -20.91 23.64
CA TRP A 229 3.10 -20.23 22.72
C TRP A 229 3.77 -19.91 21.40
N GLN A 230 4.99 -19.38 21.43
CA GLN A 230 5.77 -19.04 20.25
C GLN A 230 6.01 -20.27 19.36
N ALA A 231 6.39 -21.40 19.95
CA ALA A 231 6.63 -22.63 19.21
C ALA A 231 5.36 -23.19 18.52
N GLN A 232 4.19 -22.93 19.08
CA GLN A 232 2.91 -23.40 18.55
C GLN A 232 2.23 -22.42 17.59
N ALA A 233 2.24 -21.15 17.89
CA ALA A 233 1.42 -20.14 17.21
C ALA A 233 2.22 -18.96 16.61
N GLY A 234 3.50 -18.80 16.96
CA GLY A 234 4.26 -17.60 16.62
C GLY A 234 4.37 -17.34 15.11
N GLN A 235 4.66 -18.38 14.33
CA GLN A 235 4.77 -18.24 12.87
C GLN A 235 3.40 -17.95 12.21
N THR A 236 2.37 -18.65 12.66
CA THR A 236 0.99 -18.39 12.19
C THR A 236 0.57 -16.97 12.49
N TRP A 237 0.98 -16.44 13.66
CA TRP A 237 0.71 -15.05 14.03
C TRP A 237 1.32 -14.05 13.06
N ILE A 238 2.58 -14.24 12.67
CA ILE A 238 3.25 -13.35 11.69
C ILE A 238 2.50 -13.34 10.37
N VAL A 239 2.08 -14.52 9.88
CA VAL A 239 1.32 -14.63 8.63
C VAL A 239 -0.01 -13.88 8.73
N ILE A 240 -0.75 -14.04 9.81
CA ILE A 240 -2.03 -13.36 10.02
C ILE A 240 -1.84 -11.84 10.14
N MET A 241 -0.80 -11.37 10.82
CA MET A 241 -0.52 -9.92 10.91
C MET A 241 -0.24 -9.30 9.53
N ASN A 242 0.43 -10.04 8.64
CA ASN A 242 0.63 -9.62 7.26
C ASN A 242 -0.70 -9.57 6.49
N GLN A 243 -1.52 -10.62 6.61
CA GLN A 243 -2.84 -10.66 5.96
C GLN A 243 -3.82 -9.60 6.51
N LEU A 244 -3.76 -9.28 7.82
CA LEU A 244 -4.49 -8.13 8.37
C LEU A 244 -3.99 -6.79 7.79
N GLY A 245 -2.69 -6.68 7.54
CA GLY A 245 -2.13 -5.54 6.82
C GLY A 245 -2.63 -5.47 5.36
N GLU A 246 -2.67 -6.59 4.65
CA GLU A 246 -3.26 -6.65 3.31
C GLU A 246 -4.75 -6.27 3.34
N LEU A 247 -5.49 -6.71 4.35
CA LEU A 247 -6.89 -6.31 4.53
C LEU A 247 -7.02 -4.79 4.71
N GLU A 248 -6.19 -4.15 5.56
CA GLU A 248 -6.17 -2.69 5.71
C GLU A 248 -5.85 -1.96 4.39
N ALA A 249 -4.98 -2.51 3.56
CA ALA A 249 -4.69 -1.93 2.25
C ALA A 249 -5.89 -2.01 1.31
N LEU A 250 -6.65 -3.11 1.34
CA LEU A 250 -7.86 -3.28 0.55
C LEU A 250 -9.04 -2.47 1.10
N GLU A 251 -9.15 -2.31 2.43
CA GLU A 251 -10.09 -1.38 3.07
C GLU A 251 -9.83 0.06 2.66
N ALA A 252 -8.57 0.47 2.58
CA ALA A 252 -8.18 1.80 2.11
C ALA A 252 -8.61 2.05 0.65
N LEU A 253 -8.53 1.04 -0.22
CA LEU A 253 -9.05 1.11 -1.58
C LEU A 253 -10.59 1.11 -1.60
N ALA A 254 -11.24 0.27 -0.79
CA ALA A 254 -12.70 0.21 -0.71
C ALA A 254 -13.30 1.52 -0.20
N MET A 255 -12.64 2.20 0.74
CA MET A 255 -13.08 3.49 1.27
C MET A 255 -13.15 4.56 0.18
N MET A 256 -12.32 4.48 -0.85
CA MET A 256 -12.38 5.40 -1.98
C MET A 256 -13.74 5.33 -2.70
N ALA A 257 -14.33 4.14 -2.86
CA ALA A 257 -15.67 3.99 -3.43
C ALA A 257 -16.77 4.59 -2.56
N LEU A 258 -16.57 4.63 -1.25
CA LEU A 258 -17.56 5.20 -0.32
C LEU A 258 -17.45 6.73 -0.20
N THR A 259 -16.30 7.29 -0.52
CA THR A 259 -16.04 8.73 -0.40
C THR A 259 -16.14 9.50 -1.72
N HIS A 260 -16.06 8.80 -2.87
CA HIS A 260 -16.16 9.39 -4.20
C HIS A 260 -17.45 8.92 -4.89
N PRO A 261 -18.34 9.84 -5.29
CA PRO A 261 -19.67 9.48 -5.78
C PRO A 261 -19.66 8.74 -7.11
N GLU A 262 -18.64 8.94 -7.95
CA GLU A 262 -18.55 8.36 -9.29
C GLU A 262 -17.32 7.47 -9.42
N THR A 263 -17.42 6.27 -8.86
CA THR A 263 -16.38 5.25 -8.98
C THR A 263 -16.95 3.92 -9.44
N CYS A 264 -16.15 3.13 -10.17
CA CYS A 264 -16.49 1.76 -10.54
C CYS A 264 -15.30 0.82 -10.34
N LEU A 265 -15.56 -0.46 -10.19
CA LEU A 265 -14.53 -1.49 -10.29
C LEU A 265 -14.25 -1.78 -11.76
N PRO A 266 -13.00 -1.62 -12.24
CA PRO A 266 -12.67 -1.82 -13.65
C PRO A 266 -12.77 -3.29 -14.04
N GLN A 267 -13.19 -3.56 -15.30
CA GLN A 267 -13.20 -4.88 -15.89
C GLN A 267 -11.85 -5.18 -16.53
N PHE A 268 -11.31 -6.37 -16.26
CA PHE A 268 -10.04 -6.83 -16.84
C PHE A 268 -10.31 -7.84 -17.96
N HIS A 269 -9.86 -7.50 -19.17
CA HIS A 269 -9.89 -8.38 -20.33
C HIS A 269 -8.48 -8.83 -20.69
N GLU A 270 -8.32 -10.13 -20.89
CA GLU A 270 -7.12 -10.74 -21.46
C GLU A 270 -7.32 -10.87 -22.96
N THR A 271 -6.91 -9.87 -23.72
CA THR A 271 -6.98 -9.87 -25.17
C THR A 271 -5.57 -9.81 -25.76
N PRO A 272 -5.34 -10.40 -26.96
CA PRO A 272 -4.04 -10.30 -27.64
C PRO A 272 -3.64 -8.85 -27.95
N ALA A 273 -4.62 -7.96 -28.16
CA ALA A 273 -4.41 -6.54 -28.32
C ALA A 273 -4.93 -5.81 -27.07
N PRO A 274 -4.07 -5.17 -26.27
CA PRO A 274 -4.47 -4.46 -25.07
C PRO A 274 -5.35 -3.26 -25.44
N VAL A 275 -6.47 -3.08 -24.74
CA VAL A 275 -7.39 -1.96 -24.90
C VAL A 275 -7.62 -1.32 -23.56
N LEU A 276 -7.69 0.00 -23.54
CA LEU A 276 -8.11 0.79 -22.37
C LEU A 276 -9.28 1.69 -22.80
N THR A 277 -10.46 1.37 -22.30
CA THR A 277 -11.68 2.14 -22.55
C THR A 277 -12.24 2.66 -21.24
N PHE A 278 -12.70 3.88 -21.24
CA PHE A 278 -13.35 4.49 -20.06
C PHE A 278 -14.43 5.48 -20.46
N THR A 279 -15.43 5.62 -19.59
CA THR A 279 -16.47 6.64 -19.68
C THR A 279 -16.45 7.50 -18.43
N HIS A 280 -16.58 8.82 -18.62
CA HIS A 280 -16.57 9.82 -17.56
C HIS A 280 -15.38 9.69 -16.60
N LEU A 281 -14.16 9.49 -17.16
CA LEU A 281 -12.94 9.35 -16.37
C LEU A 281 -12.55 10.70 -15.76
N THR A 282 -12.43 10.76 -14.44
CA THR A 282 -12.05 11.95 -13.66
C THR A 282 -10.73 11.75 -12.91
N HIS A 283 -10.11 12.86 -12.54
CA HIS A 283 -8.83 12.81 -11.81
C HIS A 283 -9.05 12.56 -10.32
N PRO A 284 -8.49 11.48 -9.73
CA PRO A 284 -8.80 11.06 -8.37
C PRO A 284 -8.38 12.05 -7.28
N LEU A 285 -7.45 12.98 -7.57
CA LEU A 285 -6.95 13.97 -6.61
C LEU A 285 -7.53 15.38 -6.81
N LEU A 286 -8.44 15.58 -7.78
CA LEU A 286 -9.16 16.84 -7.92
C LEU A 286 -10.47 16.80 -7.11
N ASN A 287 -10.93 17.99 -6.73
CA ASN A 287 -12.26 18.09 -6.13
C ASN A 287 -13.31 17.57 -7.13
N PRO A 288 -14.16 16.58 -6.74
CA PRO A 288 -15.18 16.03 -7.62
C PRO A 288 -16.07 17.09 -8.29
N ASP A 289 -16.43 18.17 -7.59
CA ASP A 289 -17.26 19.27 -8.13
C ASP A 289 -16.60 20.06 -9.26
N GLN A 290 -15.28 19.97 -9.38
CA GLN A 290 -14.47 20.68 -10.39
C GLN A 290 -13.88 19.74 -11.43
N ALA A 291 -13.95 18.44 -11.21
CA ALA A 291 -13.39 17.43 -12.09
C ALA A 291 -14.26 17.26 -13.33
N VAL A 292 -13.68 17.41 -14.52
CA VAL A 292 -14.39 17.21 -15.79
C VAL A 292 -14.09 15.79 -16.29
N GLY A 293 -15.14 14.96 -16.35
CA GLY A 293 -15.03 13.61 -16.88
C GLY A 293 -14.91 13.56 -18.39
N ASN A 294 -14.06 12.67 -18.90
CA ASN A 294 -13.84 12.44 -20.33
C ASN A 294 -14.04 10.99 -20.70
N ASP A 295 -14.55 10.76 -21.92
CA ASP A 295 -14.73 9.43 -22.52
C ASP A 295 -13.62 9.23 -23.56
N PHE A 296 -12.98 8.06 -23.55
CA PHE A 296 -12.00 7.73 -24.57
C PHE A 296 -11.71 6.22 -24.65
N THR A 297 -11.26 5.79 -25.83
CA THR A 297 -10.75 4.43 -26.06
C THR A 297 -9.34 4.49 -26.65
N LEU A 298 -8.37 3.91 -25.92
CA LEU A 298 -7.01 3.70 -26.40
C LEU A 298 -6.93 2.32 -27.08
N ASP A 299 -7.29 2.24 -28.33
CA ASP A 299 -7.23 1.05 -29.19
C ASP A 299 -6.08 1.12 -30.20
N HIS A 300 -5.55 2.31 -30.46
CA HIS A 300 -4.39 2.55 -31.29
C HIS A 300 -3.09 2.50 -30.49
N SER A 301 -1.98 2.15 -31.12
CA SER A 301 -0.66 2.15 -30.46
C SER A 301 -0.26 3.54 -30.00
N LEU A 302 -0.60 4.58 -30.76
CA LEU A 302 -0.22 5.97 -30.49
C LEU A 302 -1.44 6.89 -30.42
N THR A 303 -1.50 7.73 -29.40
CA THR A 303 -2.48 8.80 -29.25
C THR A 303 -1.73 10.12 -29.07
N LEU A 304 -1.84 11.04 -30.02
CA LEU A 304 -1.28 12.38 -29.89
C LEU A 304 -2.33 13.34 -29.33
N VAL A 305 -1.97 14.02 -28.24
CA VAL A 305 -2.85 14.96 -27.55
C VAL A 305 -2.33 16.38 -27.81
N THR A 306 -3.07 17.18 -28.56
CA THR A 306 -2.74 18.58 -28.89
C THR A 306 -3.61 19.57 -28.13
N GLY A 307 -3.22 20.84 -28.13
CA GLY A 307 -3.93 21.92 -27.44
C GLY A 307 -2.98 22.96 -26.85
N SER A 308 -3.50 24.07 -26.40
CA SER A 308 -2.71 25.13 -25.76
C SER A 308 -2.19 24.71 -24.37
N ASN A 309 -1.26 25.49 -23.82
CA ASN A 309 -0.89 25.36 -22.41
C ASN A 309 -2.10 25.69 -21.54
N MET A 310 -2.24 25.02 -20.39
CA MET A 310 -3.38 25.10 -19.46
C MET A 310 -4.70 24.46 -19.95
N SER A 311 -4.77 23.91 -21.17
CA SER A 311 -5.98 23.27 -21.70
C SER A 311 -6.34 21.93 -21.03
N GLY A 312 -5.46 21.39 -20.18
CA GLY A 312 -5.72 20.14 -19.44
C GLY A 312 -5.00 18.89 -19.95
N LYS A 313 -4.15 18.98 -21.00
CA LYS A 313 -3.42 17.83 -21.59
C LYS A 313 -2.69 16.97 -20.54
N THR A 314 -1.79 17.59 -19.78
CA THR A 314 -0.98 16.91 -18.76
C THR A 314 -1.85 16.34 -17.65
N THR A 315 -2.90 17.07 -17.22
CA THR A 315 -3.87 16.62 -16.23
C THR A 315 -4.61 15.38 -16.71
N PHE A 316 -5.07 15.36 -17.96
CA PHE A 316 -5.75 14.22 -18.56
C PHE A 316 -4.86 12.98 -18.60
N MET A 317 -3.60 13.12 -19.04
CA MET A 317 -2.67 12.00 -19.05
C MET A 317 -2.42 11.44 -17.64
N ARG A 318 -2.31 12.31 -16.63
CA ARG A 318 -2.21 11.87 -15.22
C ARG A 318 -3.48 11.17 -14.76
N THR A 319 -4.64 11.67 -15.18
CA THR A 319 -5.93 11.05 -14.90
C THR A 319 -5.94 9.59 -15.38
N VAL A 320 -5.54 9.36 -16.63
CA VAL A 320 -5.45 8.02 -17.21
C VAL A 320 -4.44 7.15 -16.44
N GLY A 321 -3.25 7.69 -16.18
CA GLY A 321 -2.19 6.96 -15.48
C GLY A 321 -2.55 6.57 -14.03
N LEU A 322 -3.13 7.50 -13.26
CA LEU A 322 -3.53 7.25 -11.87
C LEU A 322 -4.67 6.24 -11.77
N ASN A 323 -5.69 6.34 -12.63
CA ASN A 323 -6.78 5.38 -12.65
C ASN A 323 -6.31 3.98 -13.09
N GLN A 324 -5.33 3.90 -14.02
CA GLN A 324 -4.71 2.62 -14.38
C GLN A 324 -3.93 2.01 -13.19
N ILE A 325 -3.26 2.81 -12.37
CA ILE A 325 -2.58 2.34 -11.16
C ILE A 325 -3.60 1.85 -10.12
N LEU A 326 -4.70 2.57 -9.91
CA LEU A 326 -5.80 2.12 -9.03
C LEU A 326 -6.40 0.80 -9.53
N ALA A 327 -6.64 0.67 -10.84
CA ALA A 327 -7.12 -0.55 -11.45
C ALA A 327 -6.17 -1.72 -11.20
N ALA A 328 -4.86 -1.54 -11.45
CA ALA A 328 -3.83 -2.56 -11.22
C ALA A 328 -3.67 -2.94 -9.73
N ALA A 329 -3.96 -2.02 -8.81
CA ALA A 329 -4.02 -2.31 -7.38
C ALA A 329 -5.23 -3.16 -6.97
N GLY A 330 -6.25 -3.29 -7.85
CA GLY A 330 -7.53 -3.96 -7.58
C GLY A 330 -8.56 -3.05 -6.92
N GLY A 331 -8.31 -1.73 -6.92
CA GLY A 331 -9.20 -0.73 -6.36
C GLY A 331 -10.24 -0.19 -7.34
N PRO A 332 -11.21 0.60 -6.84
CA PRO A 332 -12.12 1.37 -7.67
C PRO A 332 -11.37 2.48 -8.41
N VAL A 333 -11.89 2.86 -9.57
CA VAL A 333 -11.38 3.95 -10.40
C VAL A 333 -12.42 5.08 -10.46
N CYS A 334 -11.98 6.32 -10.65
CA CYS A 334 -12.85 7.47 -10.78
C CYS A 334 -13.40 7.56 -12.22
N ALA A 335 -14.36 6.71 -12.53
CA ALA A 335 -15.03 6.62 -13.82
C ALA A 335 -16.41 5.99 -13.66
N GLN A 336 -17.33 6.25 -14.62
CA GLN A 336 -18.60 5.52 -14.68
C GLN A 336 -18.40 4.07 -15.16
N SER A 337 -17.47 3.86 -16.10
CA SER A 337 -17.02 2.53 -16.49
C SER A 337 -15.56 2.55 -16.93
N MET A 338 -14.85 1.46 -16.73
CA MET A 338 -13.49 1.26 -17.23
C MET A 338 -13.26 -0.21 -17.57
N THR A 339 -12.73 -0.43 -18.78
CA THR A 339 -12.24 -1.73 -19.22
C THR A 339 -10.75 -1.60 -19.52
N THR A 340 -9.94 -2.50 -18.97
CA THR A 340 -8.49 -2.43 -19.09
C THR A 340 -7.87 -3.82 -19.15
N CYS A 341 -6.57 -3.87 -19.38
CA CYS A 341 -5.72 -5.03 -19.16
C CYS A 341 -4.61 -4.69 -18.15
N GLY A 342 -3.78 -5.65 -17.79
CA GLY A 342 -2.66 -5.46 -16.86
C GLY A 342 -1.51 -4.64 -17.47
N PHE A 343 -1.70 -3.36 -17.71
CA PHE A 343 -0.66 -2.48 -18.26
C PHE A 343 0.45 -2.18 -17.24
N THR A 344 1.70 -2.29 -17.69
CA THR A 344 2.83 -1.63 -17.03
C THR A 344 2.83 -0.16 -17.42
N VAL A 345 2.73 0.74 -16.42
CA VAL A 345 2.69 2.20 -16.67
C VAL A 345 4.10 2.77 -16.66
N LEU A 346 4.50 3.38 -17.78
CA LEU A 346 5.78 4.07 -17.97
C LEU A 346 5.54 5.55 -18.26
N THR A 347 6.33 6.43 -17.65
CA THR A 347 6.12 7.88 -17.78
C THR A 347 7.39 8.66 -18.08
N SER A 348 7.24 9.73 -18.88
CA SER A 348 8.23 10.80 -19.08
C SER A 348 7.51 12.14 -19.14
N MET A 349 7.19 12.73 -17.96
CA MET A 349 6.33 13.92 -17.89
C MET A 349 6.99 15.09 -17.16
N ARG A 350 7.74 14.85 -16.10
CA ARG A 350 8.42 15.90 -15.34
C ARG A 350 9.91 15.63 -15.31
N ILE A 351 10.69 16.48 -15.93
CA ILE A 351 12.14 16.44 -15.83
C ILE A 351 12.56 17.56 -14.90
N ARG A 352 13.27 17.20 -13.85
CA ARG A 352 13.92 18.18 -12.98
C ARG A 352 15.37 18.31 -13.43
N ASP A 353 15.83 19.55 -13.54
CA ASP A 353 17.25 19.83 -13.66
C ASP A 353 17.93 19.32 -12.39
N ASP A 354 18.83 18.37 -12.54
CA ASP A 354 19.72 17.99 -11.46
C ASP A 354 21.06 18.70 -11.66
N VAL A 355 21.12 19.91 -11.13
CA VAL A 355 22.30 20.76 -11.19
C VAL A 355 23.51 20.09 -10.52
N ASN A 356 23.26 19.17 -9.56
CA ASN A 356 24.31 18.49 -8.82
C ASN A 356 24.99 17.39 -9.65
N GLU A 357 24.27 16.76 -10.59
CA GLU A 357 24.85 15.73 -11.47
C GLU A 357 25.36 16.29 -12.81
N GLY A 358 25.17 17.59 -13.10
CA GLY A 358 25.61 18.21 -14.36
C GLY A 358 24.88 17.67 -15.59
N ILE A 359 23.71 17.04 -15.40
CA ILE A 359 22.88 16.45 -16.44
C ILE A 359 21.95 17.51 -16.99
N SER A 360 22.07 17.82 -18.30
CA SER A 360 21.10 18.70 -18.97
C SER A 360 19.72 18.03 -19.01
N THR A 361 18.65 18.84 -18.95
CA THR A 361 17.25 18.38 -19.11
C THR A 361 17.08 17.43 -20.28
N PHE A 362 17.67 17.78 -21.43
CA PHE A 362 17.61 16.97 -22.64
C PHE A 362 18.24 15.58 -22.47
N TYR A 363 19.39 15.47 -21.86
CA TYR A 363 20.02 14.18 -21.59
C TYR A 363 19.22 13.32 -20.60
N GLY A 364 18.61 13.96 -19.60
CA GLY A 364 17.68 13.29 -18.69
C GLY A 364 16.46 12.71 -19.41
N GLU A 365 15.91 13.45 -20.41
CA GLU A 365 14.84 12.95 -21.29
C GLU A 365 15.28 11.72 -22.09
N LEU A 366 16.45 11.78 -22.73
CA LEU A 366 16.99 10.67 -23.50
C LEU A 366 17.15 9.40 -22.65
N LEU A 367 17.63 9.52 -21.40
CA LEU A 367 17.75 8.38 -20.50
C LEU A 367 16.38 7.76 -20.12
N ARG A 368 15.35 8.57 -19.97
CA ARG A 368 13.99 8.06 -19.71
C ARG A 368 13.38 7.39 -20.93
N ILE A 369 13.50 8.00 -22.11
CA ILE A 369 13.06 7.41 -23.35
C ILE A 369 13.79 6.08 -23.59
N ARG A 370 15.10 6.02 -23.35
CA ARG A 370 15.86 4.76 -23.43
C ARG A 370 15.28 3.67 -22.51
N LYS A 371 14.94 3.98 -21.27
CA LYS A 371 14.31 3.01 -20.34
C LYS A 371 12.97 2.50 -20.89
N ILE A 372 12.17 3.38 -21.51
CA ILE A 372 10.91 2.99 -22.16
C ILE A 372 11.20 2.04 -23.33
N MET A 373 12.18 2.37 -24.19
CA MET A 373 12.57 1.52 -25.33
C MET A 373 13.10 0.16 -24.89
N ASP A 374 13.86 0.10 -23.79
CA ASP A 374 14.35 -1.17 -23.24
C ASP A 374 13.19 -2.03 -22.67
N ALA A 375 12.19 -1.40 -22.08
CA ALA A 375 11.01 -2.10 -21.56
C ALA A 375 10.13 -2.67 -22.68
N ILE A 376 9.99 -1.99 -23.81
CA ILE A 376 9.18 -2.45 -24.97
C ILE A 376 9.63 -3.82 -25.48
N ARG A 377 10.91 -4.16 -25.35
CA ARG A 377 11.48 -5.45 -25.74
C ARG A 377 10.90 -6.64 -24.95
N GLN A 378 10.19 -6.40 -23.86
CA GLN A 378 9.55 -7.45 -23.06
C GLN A 378 8.23 -7.94 -23.67
N GLU A 379 7.71 -7.26 -24.69
CA GLU A 379 6.47 -7.59 -25.42
C GLU A 379 5.24 -7.79 -24.50
N THR A 380 5.23 -7.08 -23.37
CA THR A 380 4.10 -7.08 -22.41
C THR A 380 3.24 -5.84 -22.61
N PRO A 381 1.94 -5.86 -22.24
CA PRO A 381 1.08 -4.69 -22.31
C PRO A 381 1.64 -3.49 -21.57
N MET A 382 1.82 -2.37 -22.26
CA MET A 382 2.40 -1.13 -21.70
C MET A 382 1.55 0.08 -22.00
N LEU A 383 1.34 0.90 -20.96
CA LEU A 383 0.79 2.25 -21.09
C LEU A 383 1.93 3.26 -20.92
N VAL A 384 2.27 3.95 -22.00
CA VAL A 384 3.36 4.93 -22.04
C VAL A 384 2.78 6.34 -22.08
N LEU A 385 3.17 7.20 -21.12
CA LEU A 385 2.69 8.57 -21.00
C LEU A 385 3.86 9.55 -21.10
N ILE A 386 3.89 10.35 -22.19
CA ILE A 386 4.98 11.29 -22.44
C ILE A 386 4.41 12.71 -22.62
N ASP A 387 4.86 13.65 -21.79
CA ASP A 387 4.44 15.04 -21.86
C ASP A 387 5.49 15.88 -22.56
N GLU A 388 5.29 16.09 -23.88
CA GLU A 388 6.20 16.73 -24.83
C GLU A 388 7.57 16.05 -24.93
N ILE A 389 7.86 15.49 -26.11
CA ILE A 389 9.15 14.82 -26.37
C ILE A 389 10.19 15.90 -26.72
N PHE A 390 11.37 15.85 -26.07
CA PHE A 390 12.55 16.65 -26.39
C PHE A 390 12.36 18.16 -26.28
N LYS A 391 11.82 18.63 -25.13
CA LYS A 391 11.64 20.06 -24.86
C LYS A 391 12.95 20.89 -24.91
N GLY A 392 14.09 20.28 -24.70
CA GLY A 392 15.39 20.95 -24.52
C GLY A 392 16.23 21.10 -25.78
N THR A 393 15.70 20.86 -27.01
CA THR A 393 16.46 20.96 -28.26
C THR A 393 15.79 21.89 -29.28
N ASN A 394 16.48 22.13 -30.42
CA ASN A 394 15.90 22.93 -31.52
C ASN A 394 14.70 22.23 -32.17
N SER A 395 13.88 22.98 -32.91
CA SER A 395 12.61 22.46 -33.44
C SER A 395 12.77 21.35 -34.48
N LEU A 396 13.78 21.39 -35.34
CA LEU A 396 14.02 20.38 -36.35
C LEU A 396 14.45 19.04 -35.71
N ASP A 397 15.45 19.07 -34.85
CA ASP A 397 15.93 17.88 -34.14
C ASP A 397 14.83 17.28 -33.25
N ARG A 398 13.97 18.14 -32.64
CA ARG A 398 12.82 17.71 -31.82
C ARG A 398 11.82 16.94 -32.66
N ILE A 399 11.41 17.44 -33.81
CA ILE A 399 10.44 16.80 -34.70
C ILE A 399 11.00 15.47 -35.21
N ASP A 400 12.23 15.46 -35.73
CA ASP A 400 12.86 14.25 -36.26
C ASP A 400 13.06 13.19 -35.17
N GLY A 401 13.59 13.60 -34.03
CA GLY A 401 13.76 12.71 -32.87
C GLY A 401 12.45 12.14 -32.37
N SER A 402 11.41 12.99 -32.24
CA SER A 402 10.07 12.57 -31.83
C SER A 402 9.45 11.58 -32.81
N ALA A 403 9.60 11.82 -34.13
CA ALA A 403 9.12 10.91 -35.15
C ALA A 403 9.77 9.53 -35.04
N GLN A 404 11.07 9.45 -34.74
CA GLN A 404 11.77 8.17 -34.50
C GLN A 404 11.24 7.47 -33.23
N VAL A 405 11.03 8.21 -32.14
CA VAL A 405 10.44 7.66 -30.89
C VAL A 405 9.05 7.09 -31.19
N LEU A 406 8.18 7.82 -31.90
CA LEU A 406 6.85 7.34 -32.24
C LEU A 406 6.88 6.08 -33.09
N LYS A 407 7.80 5.96 -34.06
CA LYS A 407 7.99 4.72 -34.82
C LYS A 407 8.37 3.53 -33.96
N HIS A 408 9.24 3.73 -32.97
CA HIS A 408 9.66 2.69 -32.03
C HIS A 408 8.58 2.34 -30.99
N LEU A 409 7.66 3.23 -30.69
CA LEU A 409 6.51 2.95 -29.81
C LEU A 409 5.36 2.23 -30.53
N ASN A 410 5.34 2.18 -31.86
CA ASN A 410 4.25 1.62 -32.64
C ASN A 410 4.22 0.10 -32.64
N HIS A 411 3.96 -0.50 -31.49
CA HIS A 411 3.81 -1.94 -31.30
C HIS A 411 2.39 -2.31 -30.86
N PRO A 412 1.90 -3.51 -31.19
CA PRO A 412 0.55 -3.95 -30.83
C PRO A 412 0.31 -4.05 -29.31
N TRP A 413 1.35 -4.27 -28.50
CA TRP A 413 1.27 -4.34 -27.04
C TRP A 413 1.48 -2.98 -26.34
N VAL A 414 1.74 -1.91 -27.10
CA VAL A 414 1.94 -0.56 -26.55
C VAL A 414 0.69 0.29 -26.77
N ARG A 415 0.30 1.04 -25.72
CA ARG A 415 -0.63 2.16 -25.78
C ARG A 415 0.09 3.38 -25.28
N ALA A 416 0.48 4.29 -26.18
CA ALA A 416 1.22 5.48 -25.85
C ALA A 416 0.35 6.72 -26.02
N MET A 417 0.31 7.59 -25.01
CA MET A 417 -0.28 8.91 -25.06
C MET A 417 0.84 9.95 -24.99
N ILE A 418 0.89 10.82 -25.98
CA ILE A 418 1.96 11.82 -26.10
C ILE A 418 1.34 13.20 -26.31
N THR A 419 1.67 14.16 -25.48
CA THR A 419 1.33 15.56 -25.76
C THR A 419 2.35 16.17 -26.69
N THR A 420 1.90 17.03 -27.59
CA THR A 420 2.79 17.77 -28.51
C THR A 420 2.20 19.11 -28.93
N HIS A 421 3.08 20.03 -29.23
CA HIS A 421 2.76 21.28 -29.93
C HIS A 421 3.18 21.26 -31.41
N ASP A 422 3.90 20.21 -31.82
CA ASP A 422 4.39 20.05 -33.19
C ASP A 422 3.32 19.36 -34.04
N PHE A 423 2.64 20.13 -34.89
CA PHE A 423 1.55 19.63 -35.73
C PHE A 423 2.01 18.68 -36.82
N GLU A 424 3.29 18.75 -37.21
CA GLU A 424 3.93 17.84 -38.17
C GLU A 424 3.88 16.39 -37.70
N LEU A 425 3.96 16.14 -36.40
CA LEU A 425 3.83 14.80 -35.85
C LEU A 425 2.43 14.21 -36.03
N CYS A 426 1.39 15.06 -36.08
CA CYS A 426 0.01 14.63 -36.30
C CYS A 426 -0.24 14.08 -37.71
N GLU A 427 0.62 14.40 -38.66
CA GLU A 427 0.53 13.96 -40.05
C GLU A 427 1.27 12.64 -40.33
N LEU A 428 2.02 12.12 -39.34
CA LEU A 428 2.78 10.86 -39.49
C LEU A 428 1.90 9.62 -39.74
N LYS A 429 0.62 9.64 -39.39
CA LYS A 429 -0.33 8.58 -39.71
C LYS A 429 -0.38 8.30 -41.18
N GLU A 430 -0.47 9.35 -42.00
CA GLU A 430 -0.59 9.26 -43.46
C GLU A 430 0.76 9.00 -44.11
N GLN A 431 1.84 9.57 -43.59
CA GLN A 431 3.18 9.49 -44.15
C GLN A 431 3.91 8.19 -43.86
N ALA A 432 3.70 7.61 -42.66
CA ALA A 432 4.48 6.48 -42.17
C ALA A 432 3.63 5.23 -41.83
N GLY A 433 2.32 5.25 -42.06
CA GLY A 433 1.42 4.11 -41.81
C GLY A 433 1.33 3.68 -40.33
N LEU A 434 1.52 4.63 -39.41
CA LEU A 434 1.49 4.35 -37.99
C LEU A 434 0.05 4.16 -37.47
N SER A 435 -0.12 3.26 -36.49
CA SER A 435 -1.38 3.12 -35.74
C SER A 435 -1.53 4.30 -34.78
N LEU A 436 -1.99 5.43 -35.29
CA LEU A 436 -2.02 6.73 -34.61
C LEU A 436 -3.40 7.38 -34.68
N VAL A 437 -3.85 7.91 -33.57
CA VAL A 437 -5.04 8.77 -33.45
C VAL A 437 -4.67 10.12 -32.85
N ASN A 438 -5.27 11.18 -33.41
CA ASN A 438 -5.13 12.56 -32.89
C ASN A 438 -6.35 12.94 -32.09
N VAL A 439 -6.12 13.56 -30.94
CA VAL A 439 -7.13 14.18 -30.09
C VAL A 439 -6.64 15.51 -29.59
N HIS A 440 -7.56 16.37 -29.16
CA HIS A 440 -7.18 17.70 -28.70
C HIS A 440 -8.08 18.25 -27.61
N PHE A 441 -7.57 19.24 -26.89
CA PHE A 441 -8.31 20.13 -26.02
C PHE A 441 -8.39 21.51 -26.66
N GLU A 442 -9.54 22.16 -26.57
CA GLU A 442 -9.79 23.52 -27.09
C GLU A 442 -9.92 24.50 -25.96
N GLU A 443 -9.62 25.77 -26.29
CA GLU A 443 -9.93 26.93 -25.48
C GLU A 443 -11.05 27.72 -26.14
N HIS A 444 -11.88 28.31 -25.30
CA HIS A 444 -12.99 29.17 -25.72
C HIS A 444 -12.73 30.61 -25.28
N TYR A 445 -13.16 31.54 -26.11
CA TYR A 445 -13.01 32.95 -25.86
C TYR A 445 -14.38 33.60 -25.70
N GLN A 446 -14.63 34.18 -24.52
CA GLN A 446 -15.86 34.90 -24.22
C GLN A 446 -15.52 36.11 -23.37
N ASP A 447 -16.09 37.28 -23.72
CA ASP A 447 -15.94 38.55 -22.98
C ASP A 447 -14.48 38.91 -22.63
N GLN A 448 -13.57 38.76 -23.58
CA GLN A 448 -12.13 38.97 -23.41
C GLN A 448 -11.47 38.08 -22.33
N LYS A 449 -12.08 36.96 -22.01
CA LYS A 449 -11.51 35.96 -21.09
C LYS A 449 -11.33 34.64 -21.82
N ILE A 450 -10.29 33.90 -21.40
CA ILE A 450 -10.05 32.52 -21.86
C ILE A 450 -10.81 31.60 -20.93
N PHE A 451 -11.53 30.68 -21.52
CA PHE A 451 -12.28 29.65 -20.83
C PHE A 451 -11.88 28.27 -21.38
N PHE A 452 -11.72 27.28 -20.50
CA PHE A 452 -11.40 25.89 -20.85
C PHE A 452 -12.54 24.98 -20.43
N ASP A 453 -13.07 24.20 -21.37
CA ASP A 453 -14.10 23.19 -21.09
C ASP A 453 -13.51 21.87 -20.58
N TYR A 454 -12.20 21.69 -20.72
CA TYR A 454 -11.46 20.47 -20.38
C TYR A 454 -12.03 19.18 -20.99
N LYS A 455 -12.72 19.29 -22.13
CA LYS A 455 -13.29 18.17 -22.88
C LYS A 455 -12.38 17.73 -24.02
N LEU A 456 -12.11 16.43 -24.06
CA LEU A 456 -11.34 15.80 -25.12
C LEU A 456 -12.16 15.73 -26.41
N LYS A 457 -11.57 16.19 -27.52
CA LYS A 457 -12.20 16.20 -28.85
C LYS A 457 -11.37 15.40 -29.86
N PRO A 458 -12.00 14.75 -30.86
CA PRO A 458 -11.29 14.03 -31.91
C PRO A 458 -10.59 14.99 -32.88
N GLY A 459 -9.47 14.53 -33.45
CA GLY A 459 -8.67 15.29 -34.40
C GLY A 459 -7.60 16.16 -33.75
N ARG A 460 -6.83 16.90 -34.56
CA ARG A 460 -5.82 17.86 -34.09
C ARG A 460 -6.43 19.21 -33.77
N CYS A 461 -5.84 19.96 -32.87
CA CYS A 461 -6.21 21.34 -32.61
C CYS A 461 -5.92 22.20 -33.86
N THR A 462 -6.92 22.96 -34.32
CA THR A 462 -6.81 23.83 -35.49
C THR A 462 -6.74 25.32 -35.12
N GLN A 463 -6.98 25.65 -33.87
CA GLN A 463 -7.04 27.05 -33.42
C GLN A 463 -5.63 27.66 -33.27
N ARG A 464 -5.43 28.86 -33.81
CA ARG A 464 -4.20 29.64 -33.67
C ARG A 464 -4.43 30.77 -32.66
N ASN A 465 -4.08 30.51 -31.41
CA ASN A 465 -4.49 31.31 -30.27
C ASN A 465 -3.55 32.50 -29.97
N ALA A 466 -2.27 32.41 -30.38
CA ALA A 466 -1.27 33.45 -30.12
C ALA A 466 -1.67 34.80 -30.67
N LYS A 467 -2.27 34.83 -31.88
CA LYS A 467 -2.70 36.08 -32.51
C LYS A 467 -3.84 36.77 -31.75
N TYR A 468 -4.81 36.01 -31.25
CA TYR A 468 -5.91 36.54 -30.45
C TYR A 468 -5.41 37.09 -29.11
N LEU A 469 -4.51 36.37 -28.44
CA LEU A 469 -3.89 36.83 -27.20
C LEU A 469 -3.08 38.10 -27.37
N MET A 470 -2.29 38.19 -28.45
CA MET A 470 -1.55 39.43 -28.77
C MET A 470 -2.49 40.63 -29.02
N LYS A 471 -3.65 40.37 -29.63
CA LYS A 471 -4.68 41.40 -29.82
C LYS A 471 -5.31 41.82 -28.48
N MET A 472 -5.61 40.87 -27.59
CA MET A 472 -6.18 41.19 -26.28
C MET A 472 -5.27 42.05 -25.39
N ILE A 473 -3.95 41.87 -25.48
CA ILE A 473 -2.96 42.64 -24.69
C ILE A 473 -2.42 43.87 -25.47
N GLY A 474 -2.99 44.18 -26.66
CA GLY A 474 -2.66 45.36 -27.42
C GLY A 474 -1.31 45.33 -28.16
N ILE A 475 -0.75 44.14 -28.44
CA ILE A 475 0.50 43.98 -29.20
C ILE A 475 0.24 44.01 -30.72
N THR A 476 -0.93 43.57 -31.14
CA THR A 476 -1.36 43.61 -32.55
C THR A 476 -2.75 44.20 -32.68
N ASP A 477 -3.02 44.91 -33.79
CA ASP A 477 -4.34 45.43 -34.13
C ASP A 477 -5.38 44.33 -34.44
#